data_16311f6a2624065e01aa5a55b6e96a7f
#
_entry.id   16311f6a2624065e01aa5a55b6e96a7f
#
_cell.length_a   1.000
_cell.length_b   1.000
_cell.length_c   1.000
_cell.angle_alpha   90.00
_cell.angle_beta   90.00
_cell.angle_gamma   90.00
#
_symmetry.space_group_name_H-M   'P 1'
#
loop_
_entity.id
_entity.type
_entity.pdbx_description
1 polymer ?
#
loop_
_entity_poly.entity_id
_entity_poly.type
_entity_poly.pdbx_seq_one_letter_code
_entity_poly.pdbx_strand_id
1 'polypeptide(L)'
;MMYRFSICLLFVAISLGSATVHADCYNAASEGYDGYRDAKKAYRASDLSSCQRYAKKAYRHFSYAESEASSCNCSSAEMEAYDGYRDARKAYRASSLSDCQRYAKKAYRHGSDVESYANSC
;
A
#
# COMPACT_ATOMS: atom_id res chain seq x y z
N MET A 1 -57.41 -13.89 17.86
CA MET A 1 -56.89 -13.68 17.89
C MET A 1 -55.83 -13.53 17.61
N MET A 2 -54.98 -13.28 17.40
CA MET A 2 -54.16 -13.16 17.15
C MET A 2 -53.18 -12.82 16.78
N TYR A 3 -52.39 -12.48 16.55
CA TYR A 3 -51.58 -12.34 16.08
C TYR A 3 -50.55 -11.92 16.02
N ARG A 4 -49.80 -11.83 15.84
CA ARG A 4 -49.06 -11.52 15.72
C ARG A 4 -48.04 -11.37 15.52
N PHE A 5 -47.19 -11.17 15.19
CA PHE A 5 -46.28 -11.00 14.94
C PHE A 5 -45.34 -10.79 14.63
N SER A 6 -44.50 -10.54 14.57
CA SER A 6 -43.50 -10.94 14.21
C SER A 6 -42.72 -10.31 13.34
N ILE A 7 -42.15 -9.43 13.50
CA ILE A 7 -41.63 -8.62 12.71
C ILE A 7 -40.33 -8.17 13.01
N CYS A 8 -39.52 -8.53 13.64
CA CYS A 8 -38.39 -7.93 14.10
C CYS A 8 -37.10 -8.38 13.62
N LEU A 9 -37.08 -9.01 12.56
CA LEU A 9 -35.93 -9.64 12.22
C LEU A 9 -35.03 -9.06 11.31
N LEU A 10 -35.20 -7.87 10.94
CA LEU A 10 -34.50 -7.39 9.80
C LEU A 10 -33.34 -6.56 10.03
N PHE A 11 -32.93 -6.33 11.20
CA PHE A 11 -31.96 -5.32 11.39
C PHE A 11 -30.60 -5.78 11.62
N VAL A 12 -30.36 -7.03 11.75
CA VAL A 12 -29.07 -7.47 12.17
C VAL A 12 -28.06 -7.53 11.07
N ALA A 13 -28.55 -7.61 9.87
CA ALA A 13 -27.67 -7.84 8.75
C ALA A 13 -26.81 -6.64 8.39
N ILE A 14 -27.27 -5.48 8.76
CA ILE A 14 -26.59 -4.29 8.30
C ILE A 14 -25.31 -4.02 9.03
N SER A 15 -25.24 -4.37 10.26
CA SER A 15 -24.04 -4.08 11.02
C SER A 15 -22.86 -4.97 10.67
N LEU A 16 -23.09 -6.08 10.01
CA LEU A 16 -22.00 -6.94 9.63
C LEU A 16 -21.27 -6.44 8.40
N GLY A 17 -21.92 -5.70 7.55
CA GLY A 17 -21.29 -5.19 6.35
C GLY A 17 -20.24 -4.13 6.62
N SER A 18 -20.40 -3.33 7.66
CA SER A 18 -19.43 -2.28 7.93
C SER A 18 -18.16 -2.81 8.58
N ALA A 19 -18.21 -3.97 9.21
CA ALA A 19 -17.02 -4.52 9.85
C ALA A 19 -16.03 -5.08 8.85
N THR A 20 -16.47 -5.52 7.68
CA THR A 20 -15.58 -6.12 6.70
C THR A 20 -14.77 -5.10 5.91
N VAL A 21 -15.19 -3.85 5.87
CA VAL A 21 -14.49 -2.83 5.09
C VAL A 21 -13.11 -2.54 5.66
N HIS A 22 -12.97 -2.54 6.98
CA HIS A 22 -11.69 -2.22 7.61
C HIS A 22 -10.64 -3.30 7.43
N ALA A 23 -11.05 -4.56 7.23
CA ALA A 23 -10.11 -5.64 7.08
C ALA A 23 -9.33 -5.56 5.77
N ASP A 24 -9.92 -4.94 4.74
CA ASP A 24 -9.28 -4.89 3.43
C ASP A 24 -8.05 -3.99 3.38
N CYS A 25 -7.97 -2.99 4.24
CA CYS A 25 -6.83 -2.08 4.24
C CYS A 25 -5.57 -2.70 4.82
N TYR A 26 -5.69 -3.80 5.53
CA TYR A 26 -4.52 -4.52 6.01
C TYR A 26 -3.60 -4.95 4.87
N ASN A 27 -4.17 -5.38 3.75
CA ASN A 27 -3.37 -5.78 2.60
C ASN A 27 -2.60 -4.60 2.02
N ALA A 28 -3.22 -3.43 1.97
CA ALA A 28 -2.52 -2.23 1.51
C ALA A 28 -1.35 -1.89 2.43
N ALA A 29 -1.55 -1.99 3.74
CA ALA A 29 -0.49 -1.74 4.70
C ALA A 29 0.67 -2.72 4.53
N SER A 30 0.35 -3.99 4.35
CA SER A 30 1.35 -5.04 4.18
C SER A 30 2.17 -4.84 2.92
N GLU A 31 1.52 -4.54 1.81
CA GLU A 31 2.22 -4.28 0.55
C GLU A 31 3.04 -3.00 0.63
N GLY A 32 2.54 -1.98 1.31
CA GLY A 32 3.28 -0.74 1.55
C GLY A 32 4.54 -1.00 2.36
N TYR A 33 4.46 -1.86 3.35
CA TYR A 33 5.63 -2.23 4.14
C TYR A 33 6.65 -3.00 3.30
N ASP A 34 6.19 -3.93 2.46
CA ASP A 34 7.10 -4.66 1.57
C ASP A 34 7.78 -3.72 0.58
N GLY A 35 7.04 -2.75 0.04
CA GLY A 35 7.62 -1.73 -0.80
C GLY A 35 8.65 -0.88 -0.06
N TYR A 36 8.34 -0.49 1.16
CA TYR A 36 9.27 0.23 2.01
C TYR A 36 10.56 -0.55 2.21
N ARG A 37 10.44 -1.81 2.54
CA ARG A 37 11.59 -2.66 2.82
C ARG A 37 12.49 -2.81 1.59
N ASP A 38 11.90 -3.07 0.44
CA ASP A 38 12.68 -3.25 -0.79
C ASP A 38 13.28 -1.93 -1.27
N ALA A 39 12.55 -0.83 -1.15
CA ALA A 39 13.10 0.48 -1.51
C ALA A 39 14.27 0.86 -0.60
N LYS A 40 14.20 0.48 0.68
CA LYS A 40 15.29 0.74 1.61
C LYS A 40 16.52 -0.10 1.27
N LYS A 41 16.32 -1.33 0.81
CA LYS A 41 17.43 -2.16 0.31
C LYS A 41 18.05 -1.54 -0.94
N ALA A 42 17.22 -0.99 -1.82
CA ALA A 42 17.73 -0.28 -2.99
C ALA A 42 18.57 0.92 -2.59
N TYR A 43 18.08 1.70 -1.63
CA TYR A 43 18.82 2.87 -1.15
C TYR A 43 20.18 2.50 -0.57
N ARG A 44 20.27 1.33 0.06
CA ARG A 44 21.49 0.87 0.72
C ARG A 44 22.39 0.04 -0.19
N ALA A 45 22.01 -0.18 -1.43
CA ALA A 45 22.79 -1.01 -2.34
C ALA A 45 24.14 -0.33 -2.68
N SER A 46 25.17 -1.15 -2.88
CA SER A 46 26.50 -0.63 -3.17
C SER A 46 26.81 -0.57 -4.66
N ASP A 47 25.92 -1.06 -5.51
CA ASP A 47 26.11 -0.99 -6.96
C ASP A 47 24.76 -0.76 -7.65
N LEU A 48 24.83 -0.25 -8.88
CA LEU A 48 23.64 0.14 -9.62
C LEU A 48 22.71 -1.06 -9.90
N SER A 49 23.29 -2.18 -10.26
CA SER A 49 22.50 -3.36 -10.59
C SER A 49 21.66 -3.82 -9.40
N SER A 50 22.26 -3.87 -8.22
CA SER A 50 21.54 -4.24 -7.01
C SER A 50 20.48 -3.22 -6.64
N CYS A 51 20.81 -1.93 -6.76
CA CYS A 51 19.84 -0.86 -6.50
C CYS A 51 18.62 -1.01 -7.41
N GLN A 52 18.85 -1.19 -8.71
CA GLN A 52 17.77 -1.36 -9.68
C GLN A 52 16.94 -2.60 -9.40
N ARG A 53 17.57 -3.70 -9.02
CA ARG A 53 16.86 -4.95 -8.74
C ARG A 53 15.91 -4.79 -7.56
N TYR A 54 16.35 -4.17 -6.48
CA TYR A 54 15.48 -3.92 -5.33
C TYR A 54 14.43 -2.86 -5.63
N ALA A 55 14.77 -1.85 -6.42
CA ALA A 55 13.80 -0.85 -6.83
C ALA A 55 12.67 -1.45 -7.65
N LYS A 56 12.98 -2.43 -8.49
CA LYS A 56 11.97 -3.14 -9.27
C LYS A 56 11.00 -3.90 -8.36
N LYS A 57 11.54 -4.57 -7.35
CA LYS A 57 10.68 -5.26 -6.38
C LYS A 57 9.79 -4.25 -5.64
N ALA A 58 10.37 -3.11 -5.28
CA ALA A 58 9.64 -2.09 -4.56
C ALA A 58 8.47 -1.55 -5.36
N TYR A 59 8.69 -1.21 -6.63
CA TYR A 59 7.59 -0.62 -7.39
C TYR A 59 6.45 -1.62 -7.63
N ARG A 60 6.77 -2.91 -7.69
CA ARG A 60 5.72 -3.93 -7.78
C ARG A 60 4.85 -3.96 -6.53
N HIS A 61 5.47 -3.91 -5.37
CA HIS A 61 4.71 -3.87 -4.13
C HIS A 61 3.89 -2.59 -4.00
N PHE A 62 4.43 -1.45 -4.44
CA PHE A 62 3.66 -0.20 -4.43
C PHE A 62 2.48 -0.25 -5.38
N SER A 63 2.63 -0.91 -6.52
CA SER A 63 1.52 -1.11 -7.45
C SER A 63 0.40 -1.92 -6.80
N TYR A 64 0.76 -2.99 -6.09
CA TYR A 64 -0.22 -3.79 -5.36
C TYR A 64 -0.84 -3.00 -4.22
N ALA A 65 -0.03 -2.21 -3.50
CA ALA A 65 -0.53 -1.39 -2.42
C ALA A 65 -1.56 -0.38 -2.92
N GLU A 66 -1.30 0.22 -4.07
CA GLU A 66 -2.23 1.16 -4.67
C GLU A 66 -3.58 0.50 -4.97
N SER A 67 -3.53 -0.68 -5.58
CA SER A 67 -4.73 -1.44 -5.91
C SER A 67 -5.51 -1.83 -4.65
N GLU A 68 -4.81 -2.31 -3.63
CA GLU A 68 -5.45 -2.71 -2.38
C GLU A 68 -6.03 -1.52 -1.63
N ALA A 69 -5.34 -0.38 -1.64
CA ALA A 69 -5.84 0.83 -1.01
C ALA A 69 -7.07 1.37 -1.72
N SER A 70 -7.10 1.27 -3.04
CA SER A 70 -8.29 1.63 -3.82
C SER A 70 -9.47 0.74 -3.45
N SER A 71 -9.24 -0.55 -3.29
CA SER A 71 -10.30 -1.51 -2.96
C SER A 71 -10.89 -1.28 -1.58
N CYS A 72 -10.11 -0.77 -0.63
CA CYS A 72 -10.62 -0.51 0.71
C CYS A 72 -10.98 0.97 0.93
N ASN A 73 -11.01 1.76 -0.13
CA ASN A 73 -11.39 3.16 -0.09
C ASN A 73 -10.51 4.02 0.82
N CYS A 74 -9.21 3.73 0.83
CA CYS A 74 -8.26 4.51 1.60
C CYS A 74 -7.46 5.40 0.65
N SER A 75 -8.02 6.54 0.30
CA SER A 75 -7.43 7.40 -0.73
C SER A 75 -6.07 7.96 -0.35
N SER A 76 -5.82 8.22 0.92
CA SER A 76 -4.51 8.71 1.35
C SER A 76 -3.43 7.67 1.12
N ALA A 77 -3.70 6.41 1.46
CA ALA A 77 -2.76 5.32 1.21
C ALA A 77 -2.59 5.09 -0.29
N GLU A 78 -3.67 5.21 -1.05
CA GLU A 78 -3.61 5.03 -2.50
C GLU A 78 -2.68 6.05 -3.15
N MET A 79 -2.80 7.32 -2.76
CA MET A 79 -1.95 8.38 -3.31
C MET A 79 -0.49 8.19 -2.95
N GLU A 80 -0.21 7.83 -1.71
CA GLU A 80 1.16 7.58 -1.28
C GLU A 80 1.75 6.36 -1.97
N ALA A 81 0.94 5.33 -2.20
CA ALA A 81 1.40 4.15 -2.93
C ALA A 81 1.72 4.49 -4.38
N TYR A 82 0.92 5.34 -5.01
CA TYR A 82 1.21 5.79 -6.36
C TYR A 82 2.52 6.58 -6.41
N ASP A 83 2.74 7.46 -5.46
CA ASP A 83 3.98 8.23 -5.41
C ASP A 83 5.20 7.32 -5.17
N GLY A 84 5.04 6.34 -4.29
CA GLY A 84 6.09 5.34 -4.06
C GLY A 84 6.39 4.53 -5.31
N TYR A 85 5.34 4.11 -6.01
CA TYR A 85 5.48 3.40 -7.28
C TYR A 85 6.28 4.24 -8.28
N ARG A 86 5.91 5.50 -8.42
CA ARG A 86 6.56 6.39 -9.38
C ARG A 86 8.04 6.58 -9.06
N ASP A 87 8.35 6.83 -7.80
CA ASP A 87 9.75 7.04 -7.40
C ASP A 87 10.58 5.76 -7.48
N ALA A 88 10.00 4.62 -7.09
CA ALA A 88 10.70 3.34 -7.22
C ALA A 88 10.97 3.00 -8.69
N ARG A 89 10.04 3.34 -9.57
CA ARG A 89 10.23 3.13 -11.00
C ARG A 89 11.33 4.02 -11.56
N LYS A 90 11.42 5.27 -11.08
CA LYS A 90 12.54 6.15 -11.47
C LYS A 90 13.87 5.60 -10.98
N ALA A 91 13.89 5.03 -9.77
CA ALA A 91 15.09 4.37 -9.26
C ALA A 91 15.49 3.20 -10.17
N TYR A 92 14.52 2.37 -10.55
CA TYR A 92 14.78 1.22 -11.41
C TYR A 92 15.36 1.65 -12.77
N ARG A 93 14.94 2.80 -13.26
CA ARG A 93 15.37 3.31 -14.57
C ARG A 93 16.58 4.24 -14.51
N ALA A 94 17.13 4.46 -13.35
CA ALA A 94 18.26 5.36 -13.19
C ALA A 94 19.51 4.81 -13.86
N SER A 95 20.34 5.71 -14.38
CA SER A 95 21.56 5.33 -15.06
C SER A 95 22.80 5.46 -14.17
N SER A 96 22.63 5.89 -12.93
CA SER A 96 23.72 5.99 -11.96
C SER A 96 23.26 5.48 -10.61
N LEU A 97 24.21 4.98 -9.82
CA LEU A 97 23.90 4.53 -8.47
C LEU A 97 23.36 5.67 -7.62
N SER A 98 23.94 6.85 -7.76
CA SER A 98 23.52 8.02 -7.00
C SER A 98 22.06 8.36 -7.25
N ASP A 99 21.65 8.37 -8.51
CA ASP A 99 20.25 8.66 -8.85
C ASP A 99 19.33 7.55 -8.40
N CYS A 100 19.74 6.30 -8.57
CA CYS A 100 18.94 5.17 -8.11
C CYS A 100 18.68 5.29 -6.61
N GLN A 101 19.73 5.54 -5.84
CA GLN A 101 19.61 5.67 -4.38
C GLN A 101 18.74 6.86 -4.00
N ARG A 102 18.86 7.97 -4.71
CA ARG A 102 18.08 9.16 -4.42
C ARG A 102 16.58 8.92 -4.59
N TYR A 103 16.21 8.29 -5.69
CA TYR A 103 14.81 7.95 -5.92
C TYR A 103 14.30 6.84 -4.99
N ALA A 104 15.17 5.88 -4.68
CA ALA A 104 14.81 4.81 -3.75
C ALA A 104 14.52 5.37 -2.36
N LYS A 105 15.27 6.40 -1.94
CA LYS A 105 15.03 7.05 -0.66
C LYS A 105 13.66 7.71 -0.62
N LYS A 106 13.28 8.40 -1.69
CA LYS A 106 11.94 8.97 -1.77
C LYS A 106 10.88 7.88 -1.72
N ALA A 107 11.12 6.78 -2.42
CA ALA A 107 10.16 5.68 -2.47
C ALA A 107 9.93 5.07 -1.09
N TYR A 108 10.99 4.82 -0.32
CA TYR A 108 10.77 4.18 0.95
C TYR A 108 10.04 5.10 1.95
N ARG A 109 10.21 6.39 1.81
CA ARG A 109 9.44 7.33 2.64
C ARG A 109 7.95 7.23 2.35
N HIS A 110 7.60 7.14 1.07
CA HIS A 110 6.19 6.92 0.70
C HIS A 110 5.68 5.58 1.21
N GLY A 111 6.51 4.55 1.21
CA GLY A 111 6.11 3.24 1.73
C GLY A 111 5.76 3.28 3.20
N SER A 112 6.53 4.02 3.99
CA SER A 112 6.23 4.22 5.40
C SER A 112 4.87 4.92 5.58
N ASP A 113 4.61 5.91 4.72
CA ASP A 113 3.35 6.64 4.78
C ASP A 113 2.16 5.77 4.35
N VAL A 114 2.36 4.91 3.34
CA VAL A 114 1.32 3.96 2.93
C VAL A 114 0.88 3.10 4.11
N GLU A 115 1.87 2.54 4.81
CA GLU A 115 1.59 1.68 5.94
C GLU A 115 0.80 2.44 7.02
N SER A 116 1.26 3.63 7.34
CA SER A 116 0.63 4.45 8.36
C SER A 116 -0.81 4.81 7.99
N TYR A 117 -1.03 5.29 6.76
CA TYR A 117 -2.38 5.68 6.34
C TYR A 117 -3.30 4.48 6.22
N ALA A 118 -2.81 3.36 5.70
CA ALA A 118 -3.65 2.17 5.54
C ALA A 118 -4.08 1.62 6.90
N ASN A 119 -3.20 1.69 7.90
CA ASN A 119 -3.54 1.26 9.25
C ASN A 119 -4.54 2.19 9.93
N SER A 120 -4.67 3.41 9.45
CA SER A 120 -5.60 4.40 10.00
C SER A 120 -6.95 4.38 9.30
N CYS A 121 -7.07 3.73 8.18
CA CYS A 121 -8.33 3.56 7.49
C CYS A 121 -9.13 2.43 8.13
#